data_95fab155a729653e6d289afae78c9070
#
_entry.id   95fab155a729653e6d289afae78c9070
#
_cell.length_a   1.000
_cell.length_b   1.000
_cell.length_c   1.000
_cell.angle_alpha   90.00
_cell.angle_beta   90.00
_cell.angle_gamma   90.00
#
_symmetry.space_group_name_H-M   'P 1'
#
loop_
_entity.id
_entity.type
_entity.pdbx_description
1 polymer ?
#
loop_
_entity_poly.entity_id
_entity_poly.type
_entity_poly.pdbx_seq_one_letter_code
_entity_poly.pdbx_strand_id
1 'polypeptide(L)'
;MIEFHTEPFSLELNYPFSISNFSRSNTPVALVRLQYEGLIGYGEASMPPYLGETQESASHFFSKVSLRNFEPSQYLSIIEYIDNIEPGHHAAKAAIDIALHDLIAQIKGIPCYELLGSDPAKMPFTSFTIGIDHPEIIAIKMKDAEPFHFIKVKLGSDQDQVIINTIRSISDKPIYVDANRGWGSKEHALEMIEWLATQNVQLIEQPLEINQLADMEWLKLKSRLPLFADESCRRLYDIENIANAFHGINIKLMKSTGIAEAQKMIAKARALDLKIMMGCMSETSCGIYAAAALAPQVDYCDLDSPWMVKNNPFEAPLLIDGKIQLSKSAGLGLILK
;
A
#
# COMPACT_ATOMS: atom_id res chain seq x y z
N MET A 1 -16.44 5.37 -26.58
CA MET A 1 -15.49 4.22 -26.63
C MET A 1 -14.33 4.52 -25.72
N ILE A 2 -13.97 3.61 -24.80
CA ILE A 2 -12.79 3.76 -23.92
C ILE A 2 -11.54 3.37 -24.70
N GLU A 3 -10.57 4.30 -24.81
CA GLU A 3 -9.24 4.04 -25.35
C GLU A 3 -8.31 3.65 -24.18
N PHE A 4 -7.49 2.61 -24.37
CA PHE A 4 -6.62 2.04 -23.36
C PHE A 4 -5.16 2.13 -23.80
N HIS A 5 -4.36 2.83 -22.99
CA HIS A 5 -2.94 3.06 -23.23
C HIS A 5 -2.13 2.65 -22.01
N THR A 6 -0.94 2.08 -22.25
CA THR A 6 -0.02 1.67 -21.19
C THR A 6 1.39 2.11 -21.51
N GLU A 7 2.14 2.47 -20.48
CA GLU A 7 3.52 2.91 -20.58
C GLU A 7 4.37 2.29 -19.47
N PRO A 8 5.44 1.56 -19.80
CA PRO A 8 6.38 1.07 -18.79
C PRO A 8 7.16 2.26 -18.19
N PHE A 9 7.37 2.20 -16.88
CA PHE A 9 8.07 3.24 -16.15
C PHE A 9 8.98 2.62 -15.09
N SER A 10 10.18 3.18 -14.86
CA SER A 10 11.08 2.75 -13.78
C SER A 10 11.10 3.82 -12.69
N LEU A 11 10.50 3.53 -11.56
CA LEU A 11 10.43 4.45 -10.43
C LEU A 11 11.72 4.37 -9.63
N GLU A 12 12.47 5.46 -9.54
CA GLU A 12 13.75 5.56 -8.85
C GLU A 12 13.56 5.98 -7.39
N LEU A 13 14.21 5.27 -6.47
CA LEU A 13 14.16 5.57 -5.04
C LEU A 13 15.23 6.60 -4.63
N ASN A 14 14.92 7.45 -3.65
CA ASN A 14 15.87 8.42 -3.08
C ASN A 14 17.09 7.72 -2.45
N TYR A 15 16.82 6.60 -1.79
CA TYR A 15 17.81 5.72 -1.16
C TYR A 15 17.54 4.28 -1.57
N PRO A 16 18.56 3.39 -1.58
CA PRO A 16 18.29 1.96 -1.66
C PRO A 16 17.31 1.54 -0.57
N PHE A 17 16.32 0.74 -0.92
CA PHE A 17 15.31 0.25 0.00
C PHE A 17 15.55 -1.22 0.30
N SER A 18 15.90 -1.52 1.54
CA SER A 18 16.21 -2.86 2.00
C SER A 18 15.17 -3.35 3.00
N ILE A 19 14.77 -4.59 2.82
CA ILE A 19 13.97 -5.41 3.75
C ILE A 19 14.78 -6.67 4.07
N SER A 20 14.27 -7.54 4.95
CA SER A 20 14.98 -8.73 5.45
C SER A 20 15.71 -9.55 4.36
N ASN A 21 15.13 -9.70 3.16
CA ASN A 21 15.62 -10.60 2.11
C ASN A 21 15.93 -9.91 0.77
N PHE A 22 15.80 -8.59 0.68
CA PHE A 22 15.84 -7.92 -0.61
C PHE A 22 16.25 -6.45 -0.49
N SER A 23 17.04 -5.95 -1.46
CA SER A 23 17.39 -4.52 -1.60
C SER A 23 17.22 -4.08 -3.05
N ARG A 24 16.72 -2.85 -3.27
CA ARG A 24 16.53 -2.26 -4.60
C ARG A 24 16.72 -0.75 -4.57
N SER A 25 17.07 -0.17 -5.73
CA SER A 25 17.16 1.28 -5.98
C SER A 25 16.06 1.80 -6.92
N ASN A 26 15.32 0.89 -7.55
CA ASN A 26 14.20 1.21 -8.43
C ASN A 26 13.06 0.19 -8.27
N THR A 27 11.89 0.52 -8.78
CA THR A 27 10.72 -0.37 -8.84
C THR A 27 10.13 -0.31 -10.25
N PRO A 28 9.92 -1.47 -10.92
CA PRO A 28 9.20 -1.50 -12.17
C PRO A 28 7.73 -1.10 -11.96
N VAL A 29 7.26 -0.17 -12.79
CA VAL A 29 5.90 0.37 -12.78
C VAL A 29 5.36 0.30 -14.21
N ALA A 30 4.05 0.18 -14.37
CA ALA A 30 3.36 0.47 -15.61
C ALA A 30 2.27 1.52 -15.33
N LEU A 31 2.31 2.61 -16.08
CA LEU A 31 1.26 3.62 -16.04
C LEU A 31 0.15 3.25 -17.05
N VAL A 32 -1.09 3.43 -16.65
CA VAL A 32 -2.29 3.19 -17.46
C VAL A 32 -3.02 4.50 -17.66
N ARG A 33 -3.50 4.73 -18.88
CA ARG A 33 -4.40 5.84 -19.23
C ARG A 33 -5.65 5.29 -19.90
N LEU A 34 -6.81 5.62 -19.36
CA LEU A 34 -8.11 5.38 -19.98
C LEU A 34 -8.65 6.70 -20.49
N GLN A 35 -8.82 6.83 -21.82
CA GLN A 35 -9.36 8.04 -22.43
C GLN A 35 -10.80 7.83 -22.87
N TYR A 36 -11.67 8.77 -22.53
CA TYR A 36 -13.09 8.75 -22.91
C TYR A 36 -13.63 10.19 -22.99
N GLU A 37 -14.18 10.56 -24.15
CA GLU A 37 -14.80 11.91 -24.41
C GLU A 37 -13.91 13.09 -23.97
N GLY A 38 -12.59 12.97 -24.21
CA GLY A 38 -11.62 14.04 -23.90
C GLY A 38 -11.12 14.05 -22.44
N LEU A 39 -11.65 13.20 -21.57
CA LEU A 39 -11.17 12.98 -20.21
C LEU A 39 -10.14 11.84 -20.18
N ILE A 40 -9.20 11.90 -19.24
CA ILE A 40 -8.15 10.89 -19.07
C ILE A 40 -8.12 10.46 -17.61
N GLY A 41 -8.44 9.17 -17.35
CA GLY A 41 -8.21 8.53 -16.06
C GLY A 41 -6.83 7.88 -16.02
N TYR A 42 -6.09 8.09 -14.95
CA TYR A 42 -4.76 7.54 -14.73
C TYR A 42 -4.79 6.39 -13.72
N GLY A 43 -3.97 5.38 -13.98
CA GLY A 43 -3.75 4.25 -13.08
C GLY A 43 -2.30 3.80 -13.10
N GLU A 44 -1.94 3.00 -12.13
CA GLU A 44 -0.57 2.54 -11.90
C GLU A 44 -0.53 1.09 -11.44
N ALA A 45 0.37 0.29 -12.03
CA ALA A 45 0.79 -1.01 -11.55
C ALA A 45 2.19 -0.89 -10.99
N SER A 46 2.37 -0.95 -9.67
CA SER A 46 3.70 -1.06 -9.06
C SER A 46 4.01 -2.52 -8.78
N MET A 47 5.14 -3.01 -9.29
CA MET A 47 5.50 -4.43 -9.33
C MET A 47 6.86 -4.66 -8.68
N PRO A 48 7.01 -4.47 -7.35
CA PRO A 48 8.24 -4.85 -6.69
C PRO A 48 8.48 -6.36 -6.86
N PRO A 49 9.73 -6.80 -7.09
CA PRO A 49 10.05 -8.17 -7.51
C PRO A 49 9.45 -9.28 -6.63
N TYR A 50 9.28 -9.04 -5.33
CA TYR A 50 8.71 -10.03 -4.40
C TYR A 50 7.21 -10.32 -4.61
N LEU A 51 6.50 -9.52 -5.41
CA LEU A 51 5.11 -9.81 -5.81
C LEU A 51 5.01 -10.85 -6.91
N GLY A 52 6.12 -11.11 -7.64
CA GLY A 52 6.16 -12.06 -8.74
C GLY A 52 5.57 -11.54 -10.05
N GLU A 53 5.23 -10.25 -10.12
CA GLU A 53 4.81 -9.58 -11.34
C GLU A 53 5.96 -8.74 -11.92
N THR A 54 6.03 -8.62 -13.25
CA THR A 54 7.05 -7.85 -13.97
C THR A 54 6.39 -6.95 -15.02
N GLN A 55 7.16 -6.02 -15.60
CA GLN A 55 6.67 -5.21 -16.72
C GLN A 55 6.28 -6.07 -17.92
N GLU A 56 6.99 -7.17 -18.17
CA GLU A 56 6.67 -8.10 -19.25
C GLU A 56 5.35 -8.83 -18.99
N SER A 57 5.14 -9.33 -17.73
CA SER A 57 3.90 -10.00 -17.38
C SER A 57 2.71 -9.04 -17.40
N ALA A 58 2.88 -7.81 -16.96
CA ALA A 58 1.86 -6.76 -17.03
C ALA A 58 1.55 -6.39 -18.49
N SER A 59 2.57 -6.19 -19.34
CA SER A 59 2.40 -5.91 -20.77
C SER A 59 1.67 -7.04 -21.48
N HIS A 60 2.00 -8.30 -21.16
CA HIS A 60 1.28 -9.47 -21.66
C HIS A 60 -0.19 -9.45 -21.26
N PHE A 61 -0.48 -9.18 -19.99
CA PHE A 61 -1.86 -9.06 -19.51
C PHE A 61 -2.60 -7.92 -20.23
N PHE A 62 -2.01 -6.72 -20.32
CA PHE A 62 -2.60 -5.56 -20.97
C PHE A 62 -2.90 -5.80 -22.45
N SER A 63 -2.09 -6.62 -23.15
CA SER A 63 -2.35 -6.96 -24.56
C SER A 63 -3.64 -7.75 -24.79
N LYS A 64 -4.18 -8.38 -23.74
CA LYS A 64 -5.46 -9.12 -23.76
C LYS A 64 -6.67 -8.25 -23.43
N VAL A 65 -6.45 -7.04 -22.92
CA VAL A 65 -7.52 -6.15 -22.47
C VAL A 65 -8.12 -5.40 -23.66
N SER A 66 -9.44 -5.42 -23.80
CA SER A 66 -10.16 -4.61 -24.76
C SER A 66 -11.37 -3.96 -24.11
N LEU A 67 -11.32 -2.63 -23.94
CA LEU A 67 -12.39 -1.85 -23.33
C LEU A 67 -13.28 -1.13 -24.37
N ARG A 68 -13.09 -1.39 -25.67
CA ARG A 68 -13.76 -0.68 -26.76
C ARG A 68 -15.29 -0.83 -26.76
N ASN A 69 -15.77 -1.94 -26.23
CA ASN A 69 -17.21 -2.27 -26.18
C ASN A 69 -17.87 -1.90 -24.86
N PHE A 70 -17.14 -1.25 -23.97
CA PHE A 70 -17.65 -0.83 -22.65
C PHE A 70 -17.81 0.69 -22.59
N GLU A 71 -18.78 1.11 -21.80
CA GLU A 71 -18.96 2.48 -21.32
C GLU A 71 -18.46 2.58 -19.87
N PRO A 72 -17.88 3.71 -19.41
CA PRO A 72 -17.42 3.87 -18.03
C PRO A 72 -18.52 3.58 -16.97
N SER A 73 -19.78 3.82 -17.32
CA SER A 73 -20.95 3.49 -16.46
C SER A 73 -21.13 2.00 -16.18
N GLN A 74 -20.55 1.13 -17.01
CA GLN A 74 -20.57 -0.34 -16.86
C GLN A 74 -19.43 -0.85 -15.94
N TYR A 75 -19.02 -0.05 -15.00
CA TYR A 75 -17.90 -0.26 -14.12
C TYR A 75 -17.79 -1.69 -13.54
N LEU A 76 -18.87 -2.20 -12.94
CA LEU A 76 -18.87 -3.55 -12.36
C LEU A 76 -18.59 -4.64 -13.39
N SER A 77 -19.16 -4.50 -14.59
CA SER A 77 -18.94 -5.46 -15.70
C SER A 77 -17.50 -5.38 -16.23
N ILE A 78 -16.91 -4.17 -16.24
CA ILE A 78 -15.51 -3.99 -16.63
C ILE A 78 -14.59 -4.69 -15.62
N ILE A 79 -14.80 -4.49 -14.33
CA ILE A 79 -13.98 -5.13 -13.28
C ILE A 79 -14.10 -6.66 -13.33
N GLU A 80 -15.32 -7.18 -13.49
CA GLU A 80 -15.54 -8.62 -13.66
C GLU A 80 -14.86 -9.17 -14.91
N TYR A 81 -14.97 -8.47 -16.04
CA TYR A 81 -14.28 -8.84 -17.28
C TYR A 81 -12.76 -8.91 -17.07
N ILE A 82 -12.15 -7.87 -16.46
CA ILE A 82 -10.71 -7.80 -16.22
C ILE A 82 -10.24 -8.92 -15.28
N ASP A 83 -11.00 -9.21 -14.21
CA ASP A 83 -10.61 -10.26 -13.25
C ASP A 83 -10.66 -11.66 -13.88
N ASN A 84 -11.53 -11.87 -14.87
CA ASN A 84 -11.72 -13.14 -15.58
C ASN A 84 -10.78 -13.34 -16.78
N ILE A 85 -9.99 -12.36 -17.23
CA ILE A 85 -9.04 -12.52 -18.34
C ILE A 85 -8.02 -13.60 -18.01
N GLU A 86 -7.41 -13.52 -16.83
CA GLU A 86 -6.35 -14.42 -16.38
C GLU A 86 -6.17 -14.33 -14.86
N PRO A 87 -5.90 -15.43 -14.15
CA PRO A 87 -5.59 -15.39 -12.73
C PRO A 87 -4.26 -14.66 -12.46
N GLY A 88 -4.11 -14.10 -11.25
CA GLY A 88 -2.93 -13.28 -10.91
C GLY A 88 -3.02 -11.86 -11.48
N HIS A 89 -1.88 -11.28 -11.87
CA HIS A 89 -1.76 -9.94 -12.45
C HIS A 89 -2.45 -8.86 -11.60
N HIS A 90 -2.28 -8.94 -10.28
CA HIS A 90 -3.02 -8.09 -9.34
C HIS A 90 -2.68 -6.61 -9.53
N ALA A 91 -1.40 -6.29 -9.69
CA ALA A 91 -0.97 -4.90 -9.93
C ALA A 91 -1.47 -4.38 -11.29
N ALA A 92 -1.41 -5.19 -12.36
CA ALA A 92 -1.93 -4.80 -13.65
C ALA A 92 -3.45 -4.57 -13.63
N LYS A 93 -4.20 -5.41 -12.93
CA LYS A 93 -5.65 -5.23 -12.71
C LYS A 93 -5.93 -3.96 -11.90
N ALA A 94 -5.14 -3.72 -10.84
CA ALA A 94 -5.25 -2.52 -10.02
C ALA A 94 -5.06 -1.25 -10.84
N ALA A 95 -4.11 -1.23 -11.78
CA ALA A 95 -3.88 -0.09 -12.64
C ALA A 95 -5.11 0.28 -13.47
N ILE A 96 -5.81 -0.71 -14.01
CA ILE A 96 -7.01 -0.46 -14.81
C ILE A 96 -8.17 0.00 -13.92
N ASP A 97 -8.33 -0.62 -12.76
CA ASP A 97 -9.37 -0.27 -11.80
C ASP A 97 -9.18 1.17 -11.26
N ILE A 98 -7.94 1.55 -10.91
CA ILE A 98 -7.61 2.91 -10.47
C ILE A 98 -7.91 3.93 -11.58
N ALA A 99 -7.47 3.66 -12.83
CA ALA A 99 -7.73 4.54 -13.95
C ALA A 99 -9.23 4.69 -14.24
N LEU A 100 -10.00 3.63 -14.06
CA LEU A 100 -11.45 3.65 -14.25
C LEU A 100 -12.15 4.48 -13.17
N HIS A 101 -11.74 4.37 -11.90
CA HIS A 101 -12.28 5.20 -10.83
C HIS A 101 -11.95 6.68 -11.02
N ASP A 102 -10.71 6.99 -11.42
CA ASP A 102 -10.31 8.35 -11.75
C ASP A 102 -11.16 8.93 -12.88
N LEU A 103 -11.31 8.18 -13.98
CA LEU A 103 -12.13 8.57 -15.12
C LEU A 103 -13.61 8.79 -14.75
N ILE A 104 -14.21 7.87 -14.00
CA ILE A 104 -15.62 7.98 -13.58
C ILE A 104 -15.83 9.19 -12.67
N ALA A 105 -14.91 9.45 -11.75
CA ALA A 105 -14.99 10.62 -10.88
C ALA A 105 -14.88 11.92 -11.67
N GLN A 106 -14.01 11.98 -12.70
CA GLN A 106 -13.93 13.11 -13.64
C GLN A 106 -15.23 13.30 -14.45
N ILE A 107 -15.82 12.22 -14.98
CA ILE A 107 -17.09 12.29 -15.71
C ILE A 107 -18.21 12.85 -14.82
N LYS A 108 -18.20 12.49 -13.52
CA LYS A 108 -19.17 12.99 -12.54
C LYS A 108 -18.85 14.40 -12.03
N GLY A 109 -17.66 14.94 -12.31
CA GLY A 109 -17.21 16.23 -11.81
C GLY A 109 -16.95 16.29 -10.32
N ILE A 110 -16.65 15.14 -9.67
CA ILE A 110 -16.43 15.02 -8.22
C ILE A 110 -15.05 14.43 -7.92
N PRO A 111 -14.48 14.70 -6.73
CA PRO A 111 -13.26 14.03 -6.27
C PRO A 111 -13.46 12.52 -6.10
N CYS A 112 -12.39 11.73 -6.32
CA CYS A 112 -12.46 10.26 -6.19
C CYS A 112 -12.86 9.83 -4.76
N TYR A 113 -12.40 10.49 -3.71
CA TYR A 113 -12.81 10.17 -2.34
C TYR A 113 -14.33 10.35 -2.11
N GLU A 114 -14.95 11.33 -2.77
CA GLU A 114 -16.40 11.55 -2.71
C GLU A 114 -17.16 10.43 -3.46
N LEU A 115 -16.64 10.03 -4.63
CA LEU A 115 -17.16 8.86 -5.37
C LEU A 115 -17.16 7.59 -4.49
N LEU A 116 -16.14 7.43 -3.63
CA LEU A 116 -15.97 6.28 -2.74
C LEU A 116 -16.69 6.41 -1.39
N GLY A 117 -17.37 7.54 -1.14
CA GLY A 117 -18.07 7.78 0.13
C GLY A 117 -17.15 8.02 1.32
N SER A 118 -15.90 8.45 1.08
CA SER A 118 -14.93 8.75 2.13
C SER A 118 -15.10 10.17 2.67
N ASP A 119 -14.98 10.33 3.99
CA ASP A 119 -15.00 11.62 4.68
C ASP A 119 -13.56 12.11 4.93
N PRO A 120 -13.06 13.14 4.21
CA PRO A 120 -11.69 13.63 4.36
C PRO A 120 -11.31 14.04 5.77
N ALA A 121 -12.28 14.42 6.62
CA ALA A 121 -12.04 14.80 8.00
C ALA A 121 -11.53 13.63 8.87
N LYS A 122 -11.78 12.39 8.42
CA LYS A 122 -11.35 11.14 9.07
C LYS A 122 -10.00 10.61 8.58
N MET A 123 -9.26 11.38 7.74
CA MET A 123 -7.95 10.97 7.26
C MET A 123 -7.02 10.61 8.42
N PRO A 124 -6.49 9.37 8.48
CA PRO A 124 -5.49 8.99 9.47
C PRO A 124 -4.15 9.68 9.20
N PHE A 125 -3.27 9.72 10.21
CA PHE A 125 -1.87 10.06 9.99
C PHE A 125 -1.19 8.99 9.15
N THR A 126 -0.33 9.40 8.21
CA THR A 126 0.54 8.47 7.50
C THR A 126 1.88 8.34 8.20
N SER A 127 2.56 7.20 8.00
CA SER A 127 3.91 6.96 8.49
C SER A 127 4.96 7.35 7.44
N PHE A 128 6.24 7.40 7.87
CA PHE A 128 7.41 7.44 6.98
C PHE A 128 8.26 6.20 7.21
N THR A 129 8.65 5.51 6.13
CA THR A 129 9.32 4.22 6.22
C THR A 129 10.84 4.34 6.28
N ILE A 130 11.42 3.72 7.30
CA ILE A 130 12.85 3.49 7.45
C ILE A 130 13.13 2.02 7.13
N GLY A 131 13.84 1.78 6.03
CA GLY A 131 14.31 0.43 5.67
C GLY A 131 15.47 -0.04 6.56
N ILE A 132 15.87 -1.31 6.42
CA ILE A 132 17.06 -1.86 7.08
C ILE A 132 18.30 -1.16 6.50
N ASP A 133 19.07 -0.48 7.38
CA ASP A 133 20.23 0.30 6.96
C ASP A 133 21.22 0.52 8.12
N HIS A 134 22.39 1.05 7.82
CA HIS A 134 23.36 1.46 8.82
C HIS A 134 22.88 2.68 9.63
N PRO A 135 23.31 2.82 10.90
CA PRO A 135 22.86 3.91 11.79
C PRO A 135 22.99 5.32 11.20
N GLU A 136 24.08 5.58 10.46
CA GLU A 136 24.31 6.89 9.84
C GLU A 136 23.27 7.21 8.76
N ILE A 137 22.85 6.21 7.97
CA ILE A 137 21.84 6.38 6.94
C ILE A 137 20.46 6.52 7.58
N ILE A 138 20.18 5.74 8.64
CA ILE A 138 18.94 5.88 9.43
C ILE A 138 18.82 7.32 9.96
N ALA A 139 19.89 7.88 10.51
CA ALA A 139 19.92 9.25 11.03
C ALA A 139 19.62 10.31 9.93
N ILE A 140 20.07 10.06 8.69
CA ILE A 140 19.73 10.93 7.54
C ILE A 140 18.26 10.82 7.21
N LYS A 141 17.72 9.60 7.06
CA LYS A 141 16.32 9.34 6.75
C LYS A 141 15.36 9.88 7.83
N MET A 142 15.78 9.88 9.10
CA MET A 142 15.00 10.46 10.19
C MET A 142 14.76 11.98 10.04
N LYS A 143 15.61 12.71 9.29
CA LYS A 143 15.34 14.11 8.96
C LYS A 143 14.20 14.25 7.95
N ASP A 144 14.14 13.34 6.95
CA ASP A 144 13.05 13.31 5.98
C ASP A 144 11.72 12.90 6.65
N ALA A 145 11.80 12.13 7.74
CA ALA A 145 10.65 11.70 8.54
C ALA A 145 10.08 12.79 9.48
N GLU A 146 10.73 13.96 9.58
CA GLU A 146 10.31 15.02 10.51
C GLU A 146 8.84 15.44 10.34
N PRO A 147 8.27 15.65 9.14
CA PRO A 147 6.88 16.05 8.95
C PRO A 147 5.85 14.98 9.29
N PHE A 148 6.25 13.73 9.50
CA PHE A 148 5.38 12.59 9.74
C PHE A 148 5.19 12.34 11.23
N HIS A 149 3.98 11.93 11.65
CA HIS A 149 3.68 11.64 13.06
C HIS A 149 4.11 10.22 13.47
N PHE A 150 4.20 9.29 12.53
CA PHE A 150 4.58 7.90 12.73
C PHE A 150 5.80 7.53 11.90
N ILE A 151 6.63 6.64 12.43
CA ILE A 151 7.73 6.02 11.70
C ILE A 151 7.35 4.56 11.46
N LYS A 152 7.39 4.10 10.20
CA LYS A 152 7.37 2.67 9.91
C LYS A 152 8.81 2.16 9.82
N VAL A 153 9.12 1.06 10.47
CA VAL A 153 10.48 0.51 10.53
C VAL A 153 10.48 -0.91 10.00
N LYS A 154 11.32 -1.16 9.01
CA LYS A 154 11.56 -2.52 8.49
C LYS A 154 12.54 -3.24 9.41
N LEU A 155 12.13 -4.40 9.91
CA LEU A 155 12.90 -5.30 10.77
C LEU A 155 12.93 -6.71 10.15
N GLY A 156 13.36 -7.70 10.95
CA GLY A 156 13.49 -9.10 10.52
C GLY A 156 14.93 -9.47 10.15
N SER A 157 15.90 -8.82 10.79
CA SER A 157 17.34 -9.07 10.66
C SER A 157 18.00 -9.16 12.03
N ASP A 158 19.28 -9.50 12.07
CA ASP A 158 20.10 -9.47 13.29
C ASP A 158 20.41 -8.04 13.78
N GLN A 159 20.05 -7.00 13.01
CA GLN A 159 20.26 -5.60 13.34
C GLN A 159 19.03 -4.93 13.98
N ASP A 160 17.94 -5.65 14.21
CA ASP A 160 16.66 -5.08 14.63
C ASP A 160 16.77 -4.17 15.86
N GLN A 161 17.50 -4.61 16.89
CA GLN A 161 17.69 -3.81 18.10
C GLN A 161 18.56 -2.57 17.84
N VAL A 162 19.58 -2.68 16.99
CA VAL A 162 20.44 -1.54 16.61
C VAL A 162 19.63 -0.49 15.88
N ILE A 163 18.77 -0.89 14.94
CA ILE A 163 17.90 -0.01 14.17
C ILE A 163 16.96 0.77 15.11
N ILE A 164 16.22 0.07 15.97
CA ILE A 164 15.28 0.70 16.91
C ILE A 164 15.99 1.62 17.89
N ASN A 165 17.13 1.19 18.49
CA ASN A 165 17.89 2.02 19.41
C ASN A 165 18.43 3.28 18.72
N THR A 166 18.86 3.17 17.46
CA THR A 166 19.29 4.33 16.66
C THR A 166 18.14 5.33 16.49
N ILE A 167 16.95 4.86 16.10
CA ILE A 167 15.77 5.71 15.94
C ILE A 167 15.39 6.36 17.27
N ARG A 168 15.39 5.59 18.37
CA ARG A 168 15.06 6.09 19.72
C ARG A 168 16.06 7.11 20.27
N SER A 169 17.33 7.04 19.86
CA SER A 169 18.30 8.09 20.19
C SER A 169 18.01 9.44 19.52
N ILE A 170 17.14 9.46 18.51
CA ILE A 170 16.82 10.64 17.69
C ILE A 170 15.37 11.13 17.95
N SER A 171 14.42 10.21 18.18
CA SER A 171 13.00 10.54 18.19
C SER A 171 12.17 9.59 19.08
N ASP A 172 11.19 10.17 19.78
CA ASP A 172 10.16 9.43 20.55
C ASP A 172 8.88 9.18 19.76
N LYS A 173 8.83 9.49 18.45
CA LYS A 173 7.64 9.26 17.62
C LYS A 173 7.18 7.80 17.70
N PRO A 174 5.86 7.52 17.70
CA PRO A 174 5.36 6.15 17.70
C PRO A 174 5.78 5.42 16.42
N ILE A 175 6.04 4.11 16.55
CA ILE A 175 6.57 3.26 15.49
C ILE A 175 5.54 2.21 15.09
N TYR A 176 5.40 1.97 13.77
CA TYR A 176 4.89 0.74 13.19
C TYR A 176 6.08 -0.14 12.80
N VAL A 177 6.08 -1.39 13.19
CA VAL A 177 7.12 -2.35 12.79
C VAL A 177 6.60 -3.25 11.71
N ASP A 178 7.39 -3.45 10.66
CA ASP A 178 7.13 -4.46 9.63
C ASP A 178 8.33 -5.41 9.58
N ALA A 179 8.12 -6.63 10.06
CA ALA A 179 9.15 -7.66 10.13
C ALA A 179 9.33 -8.42 8.81
N ASN A 180 8.47 -8.20 7.82
CA ASN A 180 8.51 -8.84 6.49
C ASN A 180 8.83 -10.34 6.55
N ARG A 181 8.18 -11.07 7.48
CA ARG A 181 8.35 -12.52 7.72
C ARG A 181 9.73 -12.91 8.26
N GLY A 182 10.52 -11.96 8.75
CA GLY A 182 11.93 -12.18 9.11
C GLY A 182 12.16 -12.86 10.46
N TRP A 183 11.14 -13.00 11.32
CA TRP A 183 11.32 -13.63 12.65
C TRP A 183 10.98 -15.13 12.58
N GLY A 184 11.94 -15.96 12.27
CA GLY A 184 11.84 -17.38 11.90
C GLY A 184 11.01 -18.30 12.82
N SER A 185 10.76 -17.96 14.12
CA SER A 185 9.93 -18.74 15.04
C SER A 185 9.01 -17.86 15.87
N LYS A 186 7.90 -18.44 16.34
CA LYS A 186 6.93 -17.74 17.21
C LYS A 186 7.52 -17.34 18.57
N GLU A 187 8.46 -18.13 19.10
CA GLU A 187 9.14 -17.83 20.35
C GLU A 187 10.02 -16.60 20.20
N HIS A 188 10.83 -16.54 19.16
CA HIS A 188 11.65 -15.35 18.87
C HIS A 188 10.76 -14.14 18.56
N ALA A 189 9.69 -14.31 17.76
CA ALA A 189 8.75 -13.25 17.51
C ALA A 189 8.11 -12.70 18.80
N LEU A 190 7.75 -13.55 19.75
CA LEU A 190 7.21 -13.11 21.04
C LEU A 190 8.25 -12.32 21.85
N GLU A 191 9.50 -12.79 21.92
CA GLU A 191 10.59 -12.07 22.61
C GLU A 191 10.79 -10.66 22.00
N MET A 192 10.80 -10.57 20.68
CA MET A 192 10.91 -9.27 19.98
C MET A 192 9.72 -8.37 20.27
N ILE A 193 8.49 -8.89 20.26
CA ILE A 193 7.27 -8.12 20.55
C ILE A 193 7.29 -7.58 21.99
N GLU A 194 7.69 -8.42 22.98
CA GLU A 194 7.78 -7.98 24.38
C GLU A 194 8.79 -6.84 24.56
N TRP A 195 9.94 -6.93 23.89
CA TRP A 195 10.91 -5.86 23.90
C TRP A 195 10.40 -4.60 23.18
N LEU A 196 9.81 -4.73 21.97
CA LEU A 196 9.28 -3.63 21.17
C LEU A 196 8.10 -2.93 21.87
N ALA A 197 7.33 -3.62 22.69
CA ALA A 197 6.27 -3.01 23.49
C ALA A 197 6.81 -1.97 24.51
N THR A 198 8.11 -2.03 24.84
CA THR A 198 8.78 -1.02 25.67
C THR A 198 9.34 0.15 24.87
N GLN A 199 9.28 0.08 23.54
CA GLN A 199 9.88 1.01 22.59
C GLN A 199 8.87 1.93 21.87
N ASN A 200 7.72 2.23 22.48
CA ASN A 200 6.64 3.03 21.86
C ASN A 200 6.23 2.51 20.48
N VAL A 201 6.22 1.18 20.29
CA VAL A 201 5.72 0.52 19.09
C VAL A 201 4.20 0.32 19.22
N GLN A 202 3.46 0.59 18.15
CA GLN A 202 1.99 0.56 18.14
C GLN A 202 1.42 -0.71 17.55
N LEU A 203 2.13 -1.33 16.60
CA LEU A 203 1.73 -2.56 15.93
C LEU A 203 2.93 -3.25 15.29
N ILE A 204 2.74 -4.54 15.00
CA ILE A 204 3.69 -5.39 14.27
C ILE A 204 3.01 -5.94 13.01
N GLU A 205 3.64 -5.74 11.87
CA GLU A 205 3.19 -6.25 10.58
C GLU A 205 4.00 -7.51 10.21
N GLN A 206 3.31 -8.57 9.82
CA GLN A 206 3.79 -9.84 9.25
C GLN A 206 5.07 -10.40 9.90
N PRO A 207 5.03 -10.80 11.17
CA PRO A 207 6.23 -11.30 11.89
C PRO A 207 6.74 -12.64 11.36
N LEU A 208 5.84 -13.56 10.95
CA LEU A 208 6.15 -14.92 10.54
C LEU A 208 5.77 -15.18 9.07
N GLU A 209 6.30 -16.29 8.53
CA GLU A 209 5.99 -16.74 7.17
C GLU A 209 4.49 -17.06 6.99
N ILE A 210 3.99 -16.94 5.74
CA ILE A 210 2.58 -17.11 5.40
C ILE A 210 2.05 -18.50 5.79
N ASN A 211 2.88 -19.52 5.66
CA ASN A 211 2.52 -20.90 5.95
C ASN A 211 2.52 -21.26 7.46
N GLN A 212 2.91 -20.32 8.33
CA GLN A 212 2.95 -20.50 9.79
C GLN A 212 1.68 -19.99 10.49
N LEU A 213 0.50 -20.21 9.91
CA LEU A 213 -0.75 -19.64 10.42
C LEU A 213 -1.08 -20.09 11.85
N ALA A 214 -0.85 -21.36 12.20
CA ALA A 214 -1.08 -21.87 13.55
C ALA A 214 -0.15 -21.19 14.59
N ASP A 215 1.10 -20.91 14.21
CA ASP A 215 2.03 -20.16 15.06
C ASP A 215 1.61 -18.70 15.21
N MET A 216 1.04 -18.11 14.15
CA MET A 216 0.46 -16.77 14.22
C MET A 216 -0.77 -16.69 15.14
N GLU A 217 -1.66 -17.69 15.12
CA GLU A 217 -2.79 -17.78 16.07
C GLU A 217 -2.29 -17.85 17.52
N TRP A 218 -1.28 -18.70 17.79
CA TRP A 218 -0.65 -18.78 19.09
C TRP A 218 0.00 -17.45 19.50
N LEU A 219 0.69 -16.78 18.57
CA LEU A 219 1.36 -15.50 18.82
C LEU A 219 0.35 -14.38 19.11
N LYS A 220 -0.77 -14.33 18.36
CA LYS A 220 -1.85 -13.37 18.58
C LYS A 220 -2.39 -13.40 20.00
N LEU A 221 -2.59 -14.61 20.56
CA LEU A 221 -3.12 -14.79 21.92
C LEU A 221 -2.16 -14.28 23.02
N LYS A 222 -0.87 -14.15 22.73
CA LYS A 222 0.18 -13.78 23.69
C LYS A 222 0.75 -12.38 23.46
N SER A 223 0.58 -11.85 22.26
CA SER A 223 1.16 -10.58 21.86
C SER A 223 0.55 -9.40 22.63
N ARG A 224 1.42 -8.56 23.18
CA ARG A 224 1.03 -7.27 23.80
C ARG A 224 0.78 -6.17 22.75
N LEU A 225 1.21 -6.37 21.51
CA LEU A 225 1.04 -5.44 20.41
C LEU A 225 0.09 -6.03 19.36
N PRO A 226 -0.73 -5.21 18.70
CA PRO A 226 -1.55 -5.66 17.57
C PRO A 226 -0.69 -6.24 16.44
N LEU A 227 -1.11 -7.38 15.88
CA LEU A 227 -0.46 -8.05 14.76
C LEU A 227 -1.28 -7.82 13.49
N PHE A 228 -0.63 -7.37 12.41
CA PHE A 228 -1.24 -7.07 11.12
C PHE A 228 -0.73 -8.01 10.03
N ALA A 229 -1.66 -8.50 9.19
CA ALA A 229 -1.34 -9.31 8.02
C ALA A 229 -1.03 -8.41 6.81
N ASP A 230 0.13 -8.60 6.17
CA ASP A 230 0.47 -8.01 4.88
C ASP A 230 0.48 -9.09 3.79
N GLU A 231 1.52 -9.91 3.72
CA GLU A 231 1.66 -10.94 2.70
C GLU A 231 0.63 -12.07 2.87
N SER A 232 0.15 -12.30 4.10
CA SER A 232 -0.89 -13.29 4.40
C SER A 232 -2.30 -12.85 3.99
N CYS A 233 -2.51 -11.56 3.62
CA CYS A 233 -3.80 -11.02 3.18
C CYS A 233 -3.62 -10.22 1.90
N ARG A 234 -3.88 -10.83 0.76
CA ARG A 234 -3.76 -10.18 -0.55
C ARG A 234 -5.11 -9.80 -1.14
N ARG A 235 -6.08 -10.70 -1.04
CA ARG A 235 -7.39 -10.59 -1.66
C ARG A 235 -8.51 -10.74 -0.62
N LEU A 236 -9.72 -10.43 -1.04
CA LEU A 236 -10.92 -10.54 -0.21
C LEU A 236 -11.12 -11.93 0.42
N TYR A 237 -10.80 -12.98 -0.34
CA TYR A 237 -10.98 -14.37 0.12
C TYR A 237 -9.97 -14.80 1.21
N ASP A 238 -8.85 -14.08 1.38
CA ASP A 238 -7.86 -14.40 2.42
C ASP A 238 -8.33 -14.01 3.82
N ILE A 239 -9.21 -13.00 3.92
CA ILE A 239 -9.56 -12.36 5.20
C ILE A 239 -10.14 -13.34 6.21
N GLU A 240 -11.07 -14.20 5.79
CA GLU A 240 -11.67 -15.19 6.69
C GLU A 240 -10.64 -16.17 7.24
N ASN A 241 -9.69 -16.59 6.41
CA ASN A 241 -8.69 -17.58 6.76
C ASN A 241 -7.71 -17.05 7.82
N ILE A 242 -7.44 -15.72 7.82
CA ILE A 242 -6.43 -15.11 8.71
C ILE A 242 -7.05 -14.40 9.92
N ALA A 243 -8.35 -14.27 10.00
CA ALA A 243 -9.03 -13.47 11.03
C ALA A 243 -8.72 -13.93 12.47
N ASN A 244 -8.49 -15.22 12.67
CA ASN A 244 -8.09 -15.76 13.99
C ASN A 244 -6.61 -15.54 14.32
N ALA A 245 -5.77 -15.30 13.31
CA ALA A 245 -4.31 -15.19 13.45
C ALA A 245 -3.81 -13.76 13.58
N PHE A 246 -4.61 -12.76 13.17
CA PHE A 246 -4.21 -11.36 13.17
C PHE A 246 -5.27 -10.45 13.81
N HIS A 247 -4.83 -9.29 14.34
CA HIS A 247 -5.71 -8.25 14.88
C HIS A 247 -6.17 -7.28 13.79
N GLY A 248 -5.46 -7.25 12.65
CA GLY A 248 -5.75 -6.37 11.55
C GLY A 248 -5.11 -6.83 10.25
N ILE A 249 -5.44 -6.12 9.17
CA ILE A 249 -4.92 -6.36 7.83
C ILE A 249 -4.32 -5.09 7.24
N ASN A 250 -3.30 -5.23 6.40
CA ASN A 250 -2.77 -4.15 5.57
C ASN A 250 -3.26 -4.32 4.13
N ILE A 251 -4.19 -3.47 3.71
CA ILE A 251 -4.71 -3.44 2.33
C ILE A 251 -3.75 -2.60 1.48
N LYS A 252 -3.29 -3.17 0.36
CA LYS A 252 -2.51 -2.46 -0.66
C LYS A 252 -3.19 -2.67 -2.01
N LEU A 253 -3.47 -1.60 -2.75
CA LEU A 253 -4.21 -1.69 -4.01
C LEU A 253 -3.55 -2.64 -5.02
N MET A 254 -2.22 -2.69 -5.01
CA MET A 254 -1.44 -3.58 -5.88
C MET A 254 -1.60 -5.08 -5.54
N LYS A 255 -2.04 -5.41 -4.32
CA LYS A 255 -2.37 -6.79 -3.92
C LYS A 255 -3.84 -7.13 -4.19
N SER A 256 -4.73 -6.16 -3.96
CA SER A 256 -6.18 -6.33 -3.96
C SER A 256 -6.84 -6.06 -5.32
N THR A 257 -6.08 -6.02 -6.42
CA THR A 257 -6.61 -5.69 -7.76
C THR A 257 -7.27 -4.31 -7.87
N GLY A 258 -6.98 -3.39 -6.95
CA GLY A 258 -7.45 -2.00 -7.00
C GLY A 258 -8.48 -1.63 -5.95
N ILE A 259 -9.16 -0.51 -6.20
CA ILE A 259 -10.11 0.16 -5.30
C ILE A 259 -11.36 -0.69 -5.05
N ALA A 260 -11.92 -1.29 -6.11
CA ALA A 260 -13.16 -2.05 -6.04
C ALA A 260 -13.12 -3.20 -5.03
N GLU A 261 -12.05 -3.98 -5.07
CA GLU A 261 -11.90 -5.07 -4.11
C GLU A 261 -11.46 -4.56 -2.74
N ALA A 262 -10.60 -3.52 -2.68
CA ALA A 262 -10.20 -2.90 -1.42
C ALA A 262 -11.42 -2.42 -0.61
N GLN A 263 -12.45 -1.83 -1.23
CA GLN A 263 -13.71 -1.46 -0.55
C GLN A 263 -14.43 -2.67 0.04
N LYS A 264 -14.48 -3.79 -0.69
CA LYS A 264 -15.07 -5.05 -0.18
C LYS A 264 -14.24 -5.61 0.97
N MET A 265 -12.90 -5.52 0.88
CA MET A 265 -12.00 -5.94 1.95
C MET A 265 -12.19 -5.10 3.22
N ILE A 266 -12.35 -3.77 3.10
CA ILE A 266 -12.65 -2.89 4.22
C ILE A 266 -13.97 -3.33 4.90
N ALA A 267 -15.04 -3.51 4.13
CA ALA A 267 -16.33 -3.93 4.67
C ALA A 267 -16.25 -5.30 5.36
N LYS A 268 -15.55 -6.27 4.75
CA LYS A 268 -15.38 -7.62 5.31
C LYS A 268 -14.54 -7.61 6.59
N ALA A 269 -13.43 -6.85 6.62
CA ALA A 269 -12.58 -6.73 7.80
C ALA A 269 -13.34 -6.10 8.97
N ARG A 270 -14.13 -5.04 8.73
CA ARG A 270 -14.98 -4.43 9.75
C ARG A 270 -16.04 -5.41 10.30
N ALA A 271 -16.64 -6.23 9.43
CA ALA A 271 -17.61 -7.26 9.86
C ALA A 271 -17.00 -8.37 10.74
N LEU A 272 -15.66 -8.51 10.72
CA LEU A 272 -14.89 -9.45 11.53
C LEU A 272 -14.11 -8.77 12.66
N ASP A 273 -14.43 -7.52 12.99
CA ASP A 273 -13.76 -6.71 14.03
C ASP A 273 -12.23 -6.56 13.84
N LEU A 274 -11.75 -6.71 12.61
CA LEU A 274 -10.35 -6.49 12.29
C LEU A 274 -10.05 -5.01 12.12
N LYS A 275 -8.88 -4.58 12.63
CA LYS A 275 -8.30 -3.28 12.31
C LYS A 275 -7.79 -3.25 10.87
N ILE A 276 -7.74 -2.06 10.29
CA ILE A 276 -7.38 -1.91 8.88
C ILE A 276 -6.28 -0.87 8.73
N MET A 277 -5.22 -1.23 8.04
CA MET A 277 -4.21 -0.32 7.52
C MET A 277 -4.39 -0.19 6.01
N MET A 278 -4.24 1.01 5.46
CA MET A 278 -4.05 1.25 4.04
C MET A 278 -2.57 1.49 3.81
N GLY A 279 -1.91 0.55 3.16
CA GLY A 279 -0.50 0.65 2.80
C GLY A 279 -0.27 0.80 1.30
N CYS A 280 1.00 0.91 0.93
CA CYS A 280 1.43 1.00 -0.46
C CYS A 280 2.65 0.10 -0.74
N MET A 281 3.01 0.03 -2.01
CA MET A 281 4.33 -0.37 -2.49
C MET A 281 5.17 0.89 -2.74
N SER A 282 6.28 0.79 -3.49
CA SER A 282 6.89 1.99 -4.06
C SER A 282 6.06 2.42 -5.26
N GLU A 283 5.29 3.48 -5.10
CA GLU A 283 4.26 3.94 -6.03
C GLU A 283 4.48 5.42 -6.36
N THR A 284 4.01 5.85 -7.52
CA THR A 284 3.89 7.27 -7.84
C THR A 284 2.73 7.91 -7.06
N SER A 285 2.54 9.21 -7.21
CA SER A 285 1.37 9.87 -6.62
C SER A 285 0.04 9.33 -7.17
N CYS A 286 0.03 8.64 -8.31
CA CYS A 286 -1.20 8.04 -8.85
C CYS A 286 -1.73 6.94 -7.93
N GLY A 287 -0.93 5.93 -7.62
CA GLY A 287 -1.32 4.86 -6.70
C GLY A 287 -1.60 5.39 -5.29
N ILE A 288 -0.80 6.36 -4.84
CA ILE A 288 -0.96 6.95 -3.50
C ILE A 288 -2.26 7.75 -3.37
N TYR A 289 -2.64 8.60 -4.34
CA TYR A 289 -3.92 9.30 -4.29
C TYR A 289 -5.12 8.35 -4.37
N ALA A 290 -4.99 7.25 -5.13
CA ALA A 290 -6.02 6.21 -5.19
C ALA A 290 -6.21 5.52 -3.82
N ALA A 291 -5.12 5.13 -3.16
CA ALA A 291 -5.16 4.56 -1.81
C ALA A 291 -5.63 5.60 -0.76
N ALA A 292 -5.15 6.85 -0.85
CA ALA A 292 -5.54 7.94 0.04
C ALA A 292 -7.03 8.28 -0.07
N ALA A 293 -7.66 8.08 -1.24
CA ALA A 293 -9.11 8.28 -1.40
C ALA A 293 -9.95 7.29 -0.55
N LEU A 294 -9.41 6.12 -0.22
CA LEU A 294 -10.01 5.14 0.70
C LEU A 294 -9.56 5.31 2.16
N ALA A 295 -8.44 5.97 2.40
CA ALA A 295 -7.82 6.05 3.71
C ALA A 295 -8.71 6.59 4.84
N PRO A 296 -9.66 7.53 4.62
CA PRO A 296 -10.61 7.93 5.66
C PRO A 296 -11.53 6.82 6.21
N GLN A 297 -11.56 5.65 5.57
CA GLN A 297 -12.38 4.49 5.97
C GLN A 297 -11.60 3.47 6.82
N VAL A 298 -10.29 3.69 7.05
CA VAL A 298 -9.41 2.76 7.76
C VAL A 298 -8.85 3.36 9.05
N ASP A 299 -8.12 2.56 9.84
CA ASP A 299 -7.58 2.97 11.15
C ASP A 299 -6.17 3.54 11.04
N TYR A 300 -5.36 3.04 10.09
CA TYR A 300 -3.94 3.37 9.95
C TYR A 300 -3.57 3.60 8.49
N CYS A 301 -2.57 4.45 8.25
CA CYS A 301 -2.01 4.70 6.92
C CYS A 301 -0.50 4.53 6.89
N ASP A 302 -0.02 4.02 5.74
CA ASP A 302 1.38 3.86 5.37
C ASP A 302 1.52 4.16 3.87
N LEU A 303 1.48 5.46 3.52
CA LEU A 303 1.35 5.97 2.16
C LEU A 303 2.42 7.02 1.84
N ASP A 304 3.68 6.71 2.12
CA ASP A 304 4.82 7.63 2.09
C ASP A 304 5.60 7.64 0.76
N SER A 305 5.29 6.74 -0.16
CA SER A 305 6.09 6.53 -1.37
C SER A 305 6.42 7.81 -2.17
N PRO A 306 5.52 8.81 -2.35
CA PRO A 306 5.85 10.02 -3.12
C PRO A 306 7.02 10.84 -2.57
N TRP A 307 7.32 10.72 -1.27
CA TRP A 307 8.45 11.41 -0.62
C TRP A 307 9.73 10.57 -0.64
N MET A 308 9.65 9.30 -1.07
CA MET A 308 10.77 8.37 -1.14
C MET A 308 11.33 8.19 -2.56
N VAL A 309 10.76 8.85 -3.57
CA VAL A 309 11.07 8.64 -5.00
C VAL A 309 11.56 9.93 -5.67
N LYS A 310 12.44 9.78 -6.70
CA LYS A 310 13.07 10.91 -7.39
C LYS A 310 12.30 11.40 -8.60
N ASN A 311 11.76 10.47 -9.38
CA ASN A 311 11.23 10.71 -10.72
C ASN A 311 9.72 10.50 -10.80
N ASN A 312 9.00 10.89 -9.73
CA ASN A 312 7.54 10.87 -9.72
C ASN A 312 6.98 11.75 -10.85
N PRO A 313 6.21 11.20 -11.82
CA PRO A 313 5.69 11.98 -12.95
C PRO A 313 4.55 12.93 -12.56
N PHE A 314 4.04 12.80 -11.35
CA PHE A 314 3.00 13.66 -10.80
C PHE A 314 3.53 14.45 -9.60
N GLU A 315 2.89 15.59 -9.32
CA GLU A 315 3.14 16.32 -8.08
C GLU A 315 2.86 15.41 -6.86
N ALA A 316 3.71 15.53 -5.83
CA ALA A 316 3.49 14.79 -4.58
C ALA A 316 2.25 15.33 -3.85
N PRO A 317 1.51 14.49 -3.12
CA PRO A 317 0.44 14.96 -2.25
C PRO A 317 0.95 15.96 -1.22
N LEU A 318 0.13 16.93 -0.86
CA LEU A 318 0.43 17.78 0.28
C LEU A 318 0.31 16.98 1.58
N LEU A 319 1.32 17.07 2.41
CA LEU A 319 1.31 16.55 3.78
C LEU A 319 1.07 17.72 4.74
N ILE A 320 -0.06 17.68 5.44
CA ILE A 320 -0.42 18.71 6.41
C ILE A 320 -0.61 18.03 7.76
N ASP A 321 0.18 18.42 8.74
CA ASP A 321 0.16 17.85 10.10
C ASP A 321 0.19 16.29 10.06
N GLY A 322 1.11 15.71 9.29
CA GLY A 322 1.29 14.27 9.15
C GLY A 322 0.15 13.52 8.41
N LYS A 323 -0.78 14.25 7.78
CA LYS A 323 -1.92 13.69 7.02
C LYS A 323 -1.84 14.08 5.56
N ILE A 324 -2.17 13.14 4.68
CA ILE A 324 -2.31 13.42 3.24
C ILE A 324 -3.56 14.26 3.02
N GLN A 325 -3.39 15.40 2.36
CA GLN A 325 -4.49 16.24 1.95
C GLN A 325 -5.05 15.72 0.60
N LEU A 326 -6.33 15.33 0.61
CA LEU A 326 -7.03 14.95 -0.62
C LEU A 326 -7.35 16.17 -1.47
N SER A 327 -7.17 16.03 -2.79
CA SER A 327 -7.53 17.07 -3.76
C SER A 327 -9.04 17.23 -3.84
N LYS A 328 -9.50 18.48 -3.99
CA LYS A 328 -10.91 18.80 -4.26
C LYS A 328 -11.25 18.78 -5.77
N SER A 329 -10.28 18.56 -6.63
CA SER A 329 -10.49 18.44 -8.07
C SER A 329 -11.19 17.13 -8.41
N ALA A 330 -11.91 17.11 -9.53
CA ALA A 330 -12.54 15.89 -10.03
C ALA A 330 -11.48 14.80 -10.31
N GLY A 331 -11.85 13.55 -10.11
CA GLY A 331 -10.93 12.42 -10.21
C GLY A 331 -10.01 12.29 -9.00
N LEU A 332 -8.82 11.75 -9.20
CA LEU A 332 -7.75 11.66 -8.20
C LEU A 332 -7.10 13.03 -7.95
N GLY A 333 -7.32 14.01 -8.83
CA GLY A 333 -6.74 15.34 -8.73
C GLY A 333 -5.24 15.36 -9.01
N LEU A 334 -4.77 14.48 -9.88
CA LEU A 334 -3.37 14.37 -10.30
C LEU A 334 -2.94 15.60 -11.10
N ILE A 335 -1.73 16.10 -10.83
CA ILE A 335 -1.07 17.17 -11.57
C ILE A 335 0.21 16.57 -12.16
N LEU A 336 0.29 16.53 -13.49
CA LEU A 336 1.50 16.14 -14.22
C LEU A 336 2.60 17.18 -14.04
N LYS A 337 3.86 16.72 -13.90
CA LYS A 337 5.06 17.57 -13.89
C LYS A 337 5.54 17.90 -15.29
#